data_ad4e0411644626ba24110efd9c626461
#
_entry.id   ad4e0411644626ba24110efd9c626461
#
_cell.length_a   1.000
_cell.length_b   1.000
_cell.length_c   1.000
_cell.angle_alpha   90.00
_cell.angle_beta   90.00
_cell.angle_gamma   90.00
#
_symmetry.space_group_name_H-M   'P 1'
#
loop_
_entity.id
_entity.type
_entity.pdbx_description
1 polymer ?
#
loop_
_entity_poly.entity_id
_entity_poly.type
_entity_poly.pdbx_seq_one_letter_code
_entity_poly.pdbx_strand_id
1 'polypeptide(L)'
;MKRIPIGIPGFDEIIQGGIPIGANVLIMGSPMTGKTTMAMQFIYKGLTIGDAGIFISTNETAESVKDKMISFGWDTTPYEREGIMKYVDCYGMMVDSKLSDTPSIKRIPSILAFTSMSVVLSDLCSQFWKLEKTIRIAFDSVSSLLMYANPEAVIRFLHVLLGRFKMVRAVSMLILEEGMHEKTVETTLQQLSDGTFRLAMKGKERTLTCLGLIATKCLNREVPIEITERGIAIKE
;
A
#
# COMPACT_ATOMS: atom_id res chain seq x y z
N MET A 1 -7.61 -10.16 -18.55
CA MET A 1 -6.89 -10.27 -17.26
C MET A 1 -7.77 -9.61 -16.19
N LYS A 2 -7.97 -10.24 -15.02
CA LYS A 2 -8.74 -9.65 -13.91
C LYS A 2 -8.02 -8.39 -13.42
N ARG A 3 -8.78 -7.31 -13.17
CA ARG A 3 -8.28 -6.05 -12.64
C ARG A 3 -8.93 -5.72 -11.31
N ILE A 4 -8.21 -5.03 -10.47
CA ILE A 4 -8.56 -4.72 -9.10
C ILE A 4 -8.67 -3.19 -8.99
N PRO A 5 -9.88 -2.64 -8.81
CA PRO A 5 -10.09 -1.20 -8.74
C PRO A 5 -9.42 -0.61 -7.51
N ILE A 6 -8.85 0.59 -7.65
CA ILE A 6 -8.25 1.33 -6.53
C ILE A 6 -9.36 1.93 -5.66
N GLY A 7 -10.48 2.30 -6.29
CA GLY A 7 -11.57 3.01 -5.66
C GLY A 7 -11.51 4.51 -5.87
N ILE A 8 -10.80 4.95 -6.90
CA ILE A 8 -10.78 6.34 -7.38
C ILE A 8 -11.52 6.34 -8.73
N PRO A 9 -12.84 6.62 -8.75
CA PRO A 9 -13.61 6.67 -9.98
C PRO A 9 -12.96 7.64 -10.99
N GLY A 10 -13.06 7.30 -12.27
CA GLY A 10 -12.37 8.02 -13.34
C GLY A 10 -10.89 7.66 -13.47
N PHE A 11 -10.12 7.55 -12.38
CA PHE A 11 -8.74 7.06 -12.48
C PHE A 11 -8.70 5.54 -12.73
N ASP A 12 -9.57 4.78 -12.09
CA ASP A 12 -9.73 3.35 -12.38
C ASP A 12 -10.05 3.12 -13.87
N GLU A 13 -10.86 4.00 -14.48
CA GLU A 13 -11.17 3.95 -15.92
C GLU A 13 -9.94 4.24 -16.79
N ILE A 14 -9.14 5.26 -16.44
CA ILE A 14 -7.89 5.63 -17.12
C ILE A 14 -6.91 4.45 -17.14
N ILE A 15 -6.88 3.67 -16.07
CA ILE A 15 -6.04 2.46 -15.98
C ILE A 15 -6.81 1.18 -16.36
N GLN A 16 -7.86 1.30 -17.16
CA GLN A 16 -8.61 0.19 -17.75
C GLN A 16 -9.31 -0.71 -16.72
N GLY A 17 -9.84 -0.13 -15.63
CA GLY A 17 -10.60 -0.81 -14.58
C GLY A 17 -9.78 -1.20 -13.36
N GLY A 18 -8.57 -0.68 -13.21
CA GLY A 18 -7.75 -0.91 -12.01
C GLY A 18 -6.43 -1.62 -12.26
N ILE A 19 -5.79 -2.05 -11.20
CA ILE A 19 -4.48 -2.71 -11.22
C ILE A 19 -4.65 -4.19 -11.64
N PRO A 20 -3.81 -4.72 -12.55
CA PRO A 20 -3.82 -6.15 -12.87
C PRO A 20 -3.59 -7.01 -11.63
N ILE A 21 -4.35 -8.10 -11.51
CA ILE A 21 -4.18 -9.03 -10.38
C ILE A 21 -2.76 -9.61 -10.34
N GLY A 22 -2.16 -9.64 -9.15
CA GLY A 22 -0.78 -10.09 -8.93
C GLY A 22 0.28 -9.01 -9.18
N ALA A 23 -0.11 -7.79 -9.54
CA ALA A 23 0.85 -6.71 -9.77
C ALA A 23 1.21 -5.97 -8.47
N ASN A 24 2.49 -5.63 -8.36
CA ASN A 24 3.03 -4.77 -7.31
C ASN A 24 3.24 -3.37 -7.87
N VAL A 25 2.63 -2.36 -7.26
CA VAL A 25 2.66 -0.97 -7.74
C VAL A 25 3.38 -0.07 -6.75
N LEU A 26 4.31 0.73 -7.25
CA LEU A 26 4.99 1.76 -6.48
C LEU A 26 4.18 3.06 -6.53
N ILE A 27 3.91 3.65 -5.37
CA ILE A 27 3.25 4.94 -5.21
C ILE A 27 4.31 5.95 -4.79
N MET A 28 4.69 6.85 -5.70
CA MET A 28 5.72 7.86 -5.46
C MET A 28 5.10 9.25 -5.31
N GLY A 29 5.79 10.11 -4.62
CA GLY A 29 5.44 11.54 -4.50
C GLY A 29 6.06 12.17 -3.26
N SER A 30 6.09 13.51 -3.24
CA SER A 30 6.55 14.28 -2.07
C SER A 30 5.64 14.08 -0.86
N PRO A 31 6.07 14.44 0.36
CA PRO A 31 5.21 14.44 1.54
C PRO A 31 3.89 15.17 1.31
N MET A 32 2.82 14.73 1.97
CA MET A 32 1.48 15.35 1.96
C MET A 32 0.75 15.35 0.62
N THR A 33 1.19 14.58 -0.38
CA THR A 33 0.51 14.49 -1.68
C THR A 33 -0.73 13.58 -1.68
N GLY A 34 -0.92 12.74 -0.64
CA GLY A 34 -2.07 11.84 -0.53
C GLY A 34 -1.76 10.34 -0.74
N LYS A 35 -0.48 9.95 -0.74
CA LYS A 35 -0.06 8.55 -0.94
C LYS A 35 -0.70 7.58 0.07
N THR A 36 -0.60 7.89 1.36
CA THR A 36 -1.23 7.11 2.44
C THR A 36 -2.75 7.03 2.27
N THR A 37 -3.39 8.16 1.91
CA THR A 37 -4.85 8.20 1.64
C THR A 37 -5.21 7.26 0.49
N MET A 38 -4.43 7.26 -0.60
CA MET A 38 -4.64 6.35 -1.73
C MET A 38 -4.52 4.88 -1.32
N ALA A 39 -3.53 4.55 -0.51
CA ALA A 39 -3.33 3.19 -0.01
C ALA A 39 -4.47 2.73 0.92
N MET A 40 -4.92 3.60 1.83
CA MET A 40 -6.08 3.32 2.70
C MET A 40 -7.36 3.13 1.88
N GLN A 41 -7.60 4.01 0.90
CA GLN A 41 -8.76 3.92 -0.01
C GLN A 41 -8.75 2.62 -0.82
N PHE A 42 -7.59 2.21 -1.33
CA PHE A 42 -7.41 0.95 -2.03
C PHE A 42 -7.76 -0.26 -1.16
N ILE A 43 -7.32 -0.28 0.10
CA ILE A 43 -7.66 -1.34 1.05
C ILE A 43 -9.17 -1.32 1.31
N TYR A 44 -9.72 -0.16 1.69
CA TYR A 44 -11.13 -0.05 2.04
C TYR A 44 -12.06 -0.43 0.87
N LYS A 45 -11.74 0.03 -0.35
CA LYS A 45 -12.47 -0.39 -1.56
C LYS A 45 -12.51 -1.90 -1.72
N GLY A 46 -11.39 -2.57 -1.41
CA GLY A 46 -11.34 -4.03 -1.45
C GLY A 46 -12.26 -4.69 -0.44
N LEU A 47 -12.21 -4.24 0.80
CA LEU A 47 -13.06 -4.76 1.87
C LEU A 47 -14.53 -4.66 1.53
N THR A 48 -14.98 -3.54 0.94
CA THR A 48 -16.40 -3.34 0.54
C THR A 48 -16.89 -4.29 -0.55
N ILE A 49 -16.00 -4.94 -1.28
CA ILE A 49 -16.35 -5.91 -2.32
C ILE A 49 -15.92 -7.35 -1.97
N GLY A 50 -15.56 -7.58 -0.69
CA GLY A 50 -15.25 -8.91 -0.16
C GLY A 50 -13.81 -9.39 -0.37
N ASP A 51 -12.88 -8.52 -0.83
CA ASP A 51 -11.45 -8.82 -0.86
C ASP A 51 -10.86 -8.78 0.56
N ALA A 52 -9.71 -9.42 0.77
CA ALA A 52 -8.95 -9.31 2.02
C ALA A 52 -7.93 -8.17 1.95
N GLY A 53 -7.75 -7.45 3.06
CA GLY A 53 -6.83 -6.33 3.19
C GLY A 53 -5.72 -6.59 4.19
N ILE A 54 -4.48 -6.23 3.83
CA ILE A 54 -3.33 -6.16 4.74
C ILE A 54 -2.75 -4.74 4.64
N PHE A 55 -2.74 -4.01 5.74
CA PHE A 55 -2.08 -2.71 5.83
C PHE A 55 -0.82 -2.84 6.69
N ILE A 56 0.35 -2.57 6.11
CA ILE A 56 1.65 -2.61 6.76
C ILE A 56 2.04 -1.18 7.08
N SER A 57 2.19 -0.87 8.36
CA SER A 57 2.55 0.47 8.86
C SER A 57 3.96 0.44 9.46
N THR A 58 4.82 1.37 9.02
CA THR A 58 6.20 1.52 9.49
C THR A 58 6.49 2.87 10.15
N ASN A 59 5.55 3.82 10.09
CA ASN A 59 5.72 5.19 10.58
C ASN A 59 4.76 5.54 11.72
N GLU A 60 3.75 4.73 11.93
CA GLU A 60 2.70 4.96 12.90
C GLU A 60 2.08 3.63 13.35
N THR A 61 1.36 3.67 14.46
CA THR A 61 0.69 2.49 15.01
C THR A 61 -0.51 2.08 14.14
N ALA A 62 -0.90 0.82 14.20
CA ALA A 62 -2.11 0.34 13.54
C ALA A 62 -3.36 1.10 13.99
N GLU A 63 -3.44 1.48 15.26
CA GLU A 63 -4.53 2.26 15.83
C GLU A 63 -4.62 3.65 15.16
N SER A 64 -3.47 4.33 14.98
CA SER A 64 -3.43 5.62 14.27
C SER A 64 -3.91 5.49 12.82
N VAL A 65 -3.53 4.43 12.12
CA VAL A 65 -4.03 4.15 10.75
C VAL A 65 -5.55 3.96 10.76
N LYS A 66 -6.09 3.19 11.73
CA LYS A 66 -7.53 2.98 11.87
C LYS A 66 -8.28 4.28 12.10
N ASP A 67 -7.80 5.14 13.01
CA ASP A 67 -8.41 6.44 13.29
C ASP A 67 -8.45 7.34 12.05
N LYS A 68 -7.36 7.34 11.25
CA LYS A 68 -7.33 8.03 9.98
C LYS A 68 -8.35 7.46 8.98
N MET A 69 -8.47 6.13 8.88
CA MET A 69 -9.47 5.52 8.01
C MET A 69 -10.89 5.90 8.45
N ILE A 70 -11.17 5.88 9.74
CA ILE A 70 -12.47 6.31 10.31
C ILE A 70 -12.77 7.77 9.95
N SER A 71 -11.78 8.67 9.95
CA SER A 71 -11.98 10.08 9.60
C SER A 71 -12.44 10.30 8.16
N PHE A 72 -12.20 9.33 7.27
CA PHE A 72 -12.75 9.29 5.91
C PHE A 72 -14.07 8.50 5.81
N GLY A 73 -14.65 8.07 6.92
CA GLY A 73 -15.82 7.20 6.94
C GLY A 73 -15.52 5.74 6.61
N TRP A 74 -14.26 5.34 6.66
CA TRP A 74 -13.81 3.99 6.32
C TRP A 74 -13.64 3.13 7.57
N ASP A 75 -14.77 2.75 8.20
CA ASP A 75 -14.75 1.84 9.35
C ASP A 75 -14.37 0.42 8.93
N THR A 76 -13.24 -0.04 9.40
CA THR A 76 -12.71 -1.39 9.13
C THR A 76 -13.14 -2.42 10.16
N THR A 77 -13.77 -2.01 11.26
CA THR A 77 -14.14 -2.88 12.39
C THR A 77 -14.97 -4.11 11.99
N PRO A 78 -15.98 -4.02 11.09
CA PRO A 78 -16.72 -5.20 10.64
C PRO A 78 -15.81 -6.22 9.96
N TYR A 79 -14.91 -5.78 9.09
CA TYR A 79 -13.99 -6.63 8.31
C TYR A 79 -12.87 -7.24 9.17
N GLU A 80 -12.49 -6.55 10.25
CA GLU A 80 -11.58 -7.10 11.27
C GLU A 80 -12.23 -8.26 12.02
N ARG A 81 -13.50 -8.11 12.40
CA ARG A 81 -14.29 -9.17 13.04
C ARG A 81 -14.50 -10.39 12.13
N GLU A 82 -14.71 -10.14 10.84
CA GLU A 82 -14.77 -11.18 9.82
C GLU A 82 -13.41 -11.83 9.53
N GLY A 83 -12.32 -11.24 10.04
CA GLY A 83 -10.97 -11.74 9.87
C GLY A 83 -10.33 -11.42 8.53
N ILE A 84 -10.98 -10.64 7.64
CA ILE A 84 -10.49 -10.27 6.30
C ILE A 84 -9.71 -8.97 6.25
N MET A 85 -9.65 -8.19 7.35
CA MET A 85 -8.75 -7.05 7.51
C MET A 85 -7.69 -7.34 8.57
N LYS A 86 -6.42 -7.15 8.20
CA LYS A 86 -5.28 -7.28 9.10
C LYS A 86 -4.34 -6.08 8.98
N TYR A 87 -3.80 -5.68 10.12
CA TYR A 87 -2.75 -4.69 10.22
C TYR A 87 -1.44 -5.38 10.62
N VAL A 88 -0.34 -4.97 9.99
CA VAL A 88 1.02 -5.36 10.38
C VAL A 88 1.72 -4.10 10.87
N ASP A 89 1.78 -3.95 12.18
CA ASP A 89 2.32 -2.78 12.85
C ASP A 89 3.82 -2.99 13.14
N CYS A 90 4.66 -2.31 12.39
CA CYS A 90 6.11 -2.36 12.54
C CYS A 90 6.67 -1.18 13.37
N TYR A 91 5.80 -0.33 13.93
CA TYR A 91 6.17 0.89 14.64
C TYR A 91 5.79 0.86 16.12
N GLY A 92 4.61 0.36 16.44
CA GLY A 92 4.04 0.46 17.79
C GLY A 92 4.94 -0.09 18.89
N MET A 93 5.55 -1.26 18.70
CA MET A 93 6.45 -1.86 19.70
C MET A 93 7.76 -1.07 19.90
N MET A 94 8.16 -0.23 18.95
CA MET A 94 9.31 0.67 19.10
C MET A 94 9.00 1.83 20.05
N VAL A 95 7.71 2.21 20.17
CA VAL A 95 7.24 3.30 21.04
C VAL A 95 6.80 2.75 22.40
N ASP A 96 6.07 1.64 22.40
CA ASP A 96 5.63 0.95 23.63
C ASP A 96 5.82 -0.57 23.48
N SER A 97 6.86 -1.07 24.12
CA SER A 97 7.22 -2.49 24.10
C SER A 97 6.19 -3.41 24.79
N LYS A 98 5.20 -2.86 25.50
CA LYS A 98 4.12 -3.62 26.14
C LYS A 98 2.96 -3.94 25.19
N LEU A 99 2.94 -3.32 24.02
CA LEU A 99 1.93 -3.61 23.02
C LEU A 99 2.03 -5.08 22.57
N SER A 100 0.88 -5.73 22.47
CA SER A 100 0.77 -7.13 22.07
C SER A 100 -0.12 -7.29 20.84
N ASP A 101 -0.03 -8.43 20.19
CA ASP A 101 -0.91 -8.82 19.10
C ASP A 101 -2.37 -8.79 19.50
N THR A 102 -3.22 -8.45 18.55
CA THR A 102 -4.66 -8.64 18.62
C THR A 102 -5.13 -9.56 17.48
N PRO A 103 -6.39 -9.98 17.44
CA PRO A 103 -6.90 -10.77 16.31
C PRO A 103 -6.71 -10.08 14.94
N SER A 104 -6.76 -8.76 14.88
CA SER A 104 -6.62 -7.97 13.63
C SER A 104 -5.25 -7.29 13.46
N ILE A 105 -4.44 -7.18 14.54
CA ILE A 105 -3.15 -6.49 14.49
C ILE A 105 -2.03 -7.48 14.82
N LYS A 106 -1.07 -7.61 13.91
CA LYS A 106 0.20 -8.31 14.12
C LYS A 106 1.31 -7.29 14.31
N ARG A 107 2.05 -7.39 15.42
CA ARG A 107 3.09 -6.45 15.76
C ARG A 107 4.47 -7.01 15.46
N ILE A 108 5.27 -6.20 14.80
CA ILE A 108 6.66 -6.51 14.46
C ILE A 108 7.55 -5.70 15.40
N PRO A 109 8.53 -6.31 16.09
CA PRO A 109 9.29 -5.64 17.14
C PRO A 109 10.15 -4.46 16.63
N SER A 110 10.45 -4.44 15.35
CA SER A 110 11.20 -3.36 14.71
C SER A 110 10.96 -3.36 13.21
N ILE A 111 10.98 -2.19 12.59
CA ILE A 111 10.92 -2.05 11.12
C ILE A 111 12.09 -2.77 10.41
N LEU A 112 13.19 -3.06 11.13
CA LEU A 112 14.34 -3.81 10.62
C LEU A 112 14.23 -5.33 10.81
N ALA A 113 13.18 -5.82 11.46
CA ALA A 113 12.96 -7.24 11.66
C ALA A 113 12.36 -7.90 10.40
N PHE A 114 13.11 -7.85 9.28
CA PHE A 114 12.68 -8.30 7.95
C PHE A 114 12.25 -9.77 7.94
N THR A 115 12.92 -10.62 8.71
CA THR A 115 12.55 -12.04 8.83
C THR A 115 11.17 -12.20 9.49
N SER A 116 10.93 -11.53 10.62
CA SER A 116 9.63 -11.56 11.30
C SER A 116 8.51 -11.02 10.41
N MET A 117 8.77 -9.89 9.72
CA MET A 117 7.84 -9.31 8.75
C MET A 117 7.52 -10.30 7.62
N SER A 118 8.55 -10.96 7.05
CA SER A 118 8.38 -11.95 5.99
C SER A 118 7.54 -13.14 6.43
N VAL A 119 7.74 -13.63 7.66
CA VAL A 119 6.96 -14.76 8.22
C VAL A 119 5.51 -14.36 8.39
N VAL A 120 5.24 -13.25 9.09
CA VAL A 120 3.88 -12.76 9.35
C VAL A 120 3.12 -12.52 8.04
N LEU A 121 3.74 -11.86 7.06
CA LEU A 121 3.10 -11.59 5.77
C LEU A 121 2.85 -12.87 4.97
N SER A 122 3.76 -13.83 5.00
CA SER A 122 3.57 -15.13 4.34
C SER A 122 2.40 -15.90 4.95
N ASP A 123 2.28 -15.90 6.28
CA ASP A 123 1.20 -16.56 6.99
C ASP A 123 -0.16 -15.92 6.69
N LEU A 124 -0.26 -14.60 6.73
CA LEU A 124 -1.48 -13.86 6.38
C LEU A 124 -1.89 -14.08 4.92
N CYS A 125 -0.94 -14.01 3.99
CA CYS A 125 -1.20 -14.29 2.58
C CYS A 125 -1.68 -15.73 2.38
N SER A 126 -1.06 -16.70 3.04
CA SER A 126 -1.47 -18.11 2.99
C SER A 126 -2.87 -18.32 3.56
N GLN A 127 -3.19 -17.64 4.67
CA GLN A 127 -4.53 -17.67 5.27
C GLN A 127 -5.59 -17.17 4.29
N PHE A 128 -5.38 -16.00 3.68
CA PHE A 128 -6.33 -15.41 2.73
C PHE A 128 -6.41 -16.18 1.41
N TRP A 129 -5.30 -16.75 0.95
CA TRP A 129 -5.29 -17.64 -0.20
C TRP A 129 -6.17 -18.88 0.01
N LYS A 130 -6.11 -19.50 1.20
CA LYS A 130 -6.96 -20.65 1.56
C LYS A 130 -8.45 -20.27 1.65
N LEU A 131 -8.76 -19.02 1.95
CA LEU A 131 -10.12 -18.47 1.96
C LEU A 131 -10.59 -18.02 0.57
N GLU A 132 -9.80 -18.29 -0.48
CA GLU A 132 -10.07 -17.89 -1.89
C GLU A 132 -10.32 -16.38 -2.04
N LYS A 133 -9.74 -15.56 -1.16
CA LYS A 133 -9.89 -14.10 -1.21
C LYS A 133 -8.87 -13.47 -2.18
N THR A 134 -9.29 -12.46 -2.91
CA THR A 134 -8.35 -11.52 -3.54
C THR A 134 -7.65 -10.74 -2.43
N ILE A 135 -6.32 -10.68 -2.47
CA ILE A 135 -5.51 -10.08 -1.40
C ILE A 135 -5.04 -8.70 -1.86
N ARG A 136 -5.33 -7.68 -1.06
CA ARG A 136 -4.81 -6.31 -1.23
C ARG A 136 -3.83 -6.00 -0.14
N ILE A 137 -2.69 -5.44 -0.51
CA ILE A 137 -1.62 -5.10 0.42
C ILE A 137 -1.24 -3.64 0.24
N ALA A 138 -1.21 -2.88 1.32
CA ALA A 138 -0.64 -1.54 1.39
C ALA A 138 0.60 -1.57 2.27
N PHE A 139 1.73 -1.06 1.79
CA PHE A 139 2.99 -0.95 2.51
C PHE A 139 3.36 0.53 2.69
N ASP A 140 3.12 1.08 3.88
CA ASP A 140 3.35 2.48 4.21
C ASP A 140 4.39 2.62 5.35
N SER A 141 5.67 2.85 5.02
CA SER A 141 6.28 3.11 3.75
C SER A 141 7.61 2.37 3.58
N VAL A 142 8.02 2.16 2.35
CA VAL A 142 9.35 1.65 2.01
C VAL A 142 10.43 2.66 2.41
N SER A 143 10.11 3.97 2.36
CA SER A 143 11.05 5.02 2.73
C SER A 143 11.55 4.91 4.16
N SER A 144 10.70 4.48 5.10
CA SER A 144 11.13 4.27 6.49
C SER A 144 12.16 3.15 6.61
N LEU A 145 12.01 2.07 5.85
CA LEU A 145 13.02 1.01 5.84
C LEU A 145 14.36 1.54 5.33
N LEU A 146 14.33 2.34 4.26
CA LEU A 146 15.53 2.92 3.64
C LEU A 146 16.22 3.98 4.52
N MET A 147 15.50 4.59 5.46
CA MET A 147 16.09 5.52 6.43
C MET A 147 16.93 4.82 7.50
N TYR A 148 16.57 3.61 7.86
CA TYR A 148 17.16 2.90 9.00
C TYR A 148 17.99 1.68 8.61
N ALA A 149 17.90 1.22 7.36
CA ALA A 149 18.64 0.07 6.87
C ALA A 149 19.44 0.39 5.60
N ASN A 150 20.48 -0.43 5.35
CA ASN A 150 21.22 -0.36 4.11
C ASN A 150 20.26 -0.58 2.91
N PRO A 151 20.27 0.30 1.88
CA PRO A 151 19.37 0.18 0.71
C PRO A 151 19.42 -1.17 0.00
N GLU A 152 20.61 -1.78 -0.12
CA GLU A 152 20.74 -3.10 -0.74
C GLU A 152 19.99 -4.20 0.05
N ALA A 153 20.01 -4.12 1.39
CA ALA A 153 19.29 -5.06 2.23
C ALA A 153 17.78 -4.91 2.07
N VAL A 154 17.29 -3.66 2.01
CA VAL A 154 15.88 -3.36 1.76
C VAL A 154 15.45 -3.85 0.37
N ILE A 155 16.25 -3.58 -0.67
CA ILE A 155 15.97 -4.02 -2.04
C ILE A 155 15.90 -5.56 -2.12
N ARG A 156 16.86 -6.28 -1.49
CA ARG A 156 16.82 -7.75 -1.44
C ARG A 156 15.59 -8.26 -0.70
N PHE A 157 15.25 -7.66 0.42
CA PHE A 157 14.04 -8.00 1.18
C PHE A 157 12.78 -7.81 0.34
N LEU A 158 12.61 -6.64 -0.29
CA LEU A 158 11.47 -6.34 -1.13
C LEU A 158 11.40 -7.24 -2.36
N HIS A 159 12.52 -7.54 -3.02
CA HIS A 159 12.54 -8.45 -4.18
C HIS A 159 11.93 -9.81 -3.83
N VAL A 160 12.33 -10.39 -2.70
CA VAL A 160 11.76 -11.67 -2.23
C VAL A 160 10.29 -11.53 -1.84
N LEU A 161 9.95 -10.47 -1.11
CA LEU A 161 8.59 -10.23 -0.63
C LEU A 161 7.60 -10.04 -1.78
N LEU A 162 7.94 -9.18 -2.74
CA LEU A 162 7.10 -8.92 -3.92
C LEU A 162 6.93 -10.18 -4.79
N GLY A 163 7.96 -11.01 -4.90
CA GLY A 163 7.87 -12.32 -5.54
C GLY A 163 6.83 -13.22 -4.86
N ARG A 164 6.81 -13.27 -3.52
CA ARG A 164 5.81 -14.02 -2.75
C ARG A 164 4.39 -13.48 -2.95
N PHE A 165 4.21 -12.16 -3.00
CA PHE A 165 2.92 -11.55 -3.30
C PHE A 165 2.40 -11.95 -4.69
N LYS A 166 3.28 -12.01 -5.69
CA LYS A 166 2.93 -12.50 -7.03
C LYS A 166 2.48 -13.96 -7.03
N MET A 167 3.13 -14.82 -6.26
CA MET A 167 2.76 -16.25 -6.17
C MET A 167 1.31 -16.46 -5.70
N VAL A 168 0.85 -15.64 -4.74
CA VAL A 168 -0.54 -15.68 -4.24
C VAL A 168 -1.46 -14.71 -5.00
N ARG A 169 -0.98 -14.13 -6.10
CA ARG A 169 -1.73 -13.17 -6.93
C ARG A 169 -2.26 -11.97 -6.13
N ALA A 170 -1.59 -11.58 -5.05
CA ALA A 170 -1.94 -10.38 -4.31
C ALA A 170 -1.62 -9.13 -5.14
N VAL A 171 -2.41 -8.07 -4.95
CA VAL A 171 -2.11 -6.75 -5.51
C VAL A 171 -1.56 -5.88 -4.38
N SER A 172 -0.37 -5.33 -4.57
CA SER A 172 0.26 -4.49 -3.56
C SER A 172 0.51 -3.06 -4.03
N MET A 173 0.37 -2.10 -3.10
CA MET A 173 0.80 -0.73 -3.21
C MET A 173 1.93 -0.47 -2.21
N LEU A 174 3.08 -0.03 -2.70
CA LEU A 174 4.24 0.32 -1.89
C LEU A 174 4.44 1.83 -1.95
N ILE A 175 4.48 2.49 -0.80
CA ILE A 175 4.66 3.93 -0.71
C ILE A 175 6.15 4.29 -0.61
N LEU A 176 6.57 5.23 -1.46
CA LEU A 176 7.92 5.79 -1.48
C LEU A 176 7.86 7.33 -1.51
N GLU A 177 8.61 7.97 -0.62
CA GLU A 177 8.81 9.41 -0.65
C GLU A 177 9.78 9.77 -1.78
N GLU A 178 9.29 10.51 -2.78
CA GLU A 178 10.07 10.93 -3.93
C GLU A 178 11.08 12.01 -3.54
N GLY A 179 12.34 11.86 -4.00
CA GLY A 179 13.43 12.80 -3.72
C GLY A 179 14.06 12.66 -2.33
N MET A 180 13.65 11.68 -1.53
CA MET A 180 14.21 11.41 -0.21
C MET A 180 15.43 10.49 -0.26
N HIS A 181 15.53 9.69 -1.32
CA HIS A 181 16.56 8.67 -1.50
C HIS A 181 17.37 8.93 -2.76
N GLU A 182 18.53 8.26 -2.84
CA GLU A 182 19.34 8.32 -4.05
C GLU A 182 18.54 7.87 -5.29
N LYS A 183 18.74 8.56 -6.40
CA LYS A 183 18.00 8.30 -7.64
C LYS A 183 18.14 6.86 -8.13
N THR A 184 19.29 6.24 -7.90
CA THR A 184 19.56 4.84 -8.21
C THR A 184 18.65 3.89 -7.43
N VAL A 185 18.41 4.17 -6.12
CA VAL A 185 17.53 3.40 -5.26
C VAL A 185 16.07 3.53 -5.73
N GLU A 186 15.61 4.76 -5.99
CA GLU A 186 14.25 5.01 -6.52
C GLU A 186 14.04 4.27 -7.85
N THR A 187 15.01 4.37 -8.77
CA THR A 187 14.94 3.71 -10.08
C THR A 187 14.91 2.18 -9.93
N THR A 188 15.70 1.62 -9.01
CA THR A 188 15.69 0.19 -8.73
C THR A 188 14.34 -0.28 -8.19
N LEU A 189 13.72 0.48 -7.30
CA LEU A 189 12.38 0.16 -6.77
C LEU A 189 11.29 0.26 -7.87
N GLN A 190 11.39 1.24 -8.77
CA GLN A 190 10.52 1.32 -9.94
C GLN A 190 10.67 0.07 -10.83
N GLN A 191 11.91 -0.38 -11.06
CA GLN A 191 12.21 -1.58 -11.85
C GLN A 191 11.69 -2.87 -11.21
N LEU A 192 11.68 -2.97 -9.88
CA LEU A 192 11.14 -4.12 -9.15
C LEU A 192 9.61 -4.18 -9.19
N SER A 193 8.96 -3.05 -9.48
CA SER A 193 7.51 -2.90 -9.50
C SER A 193 6.92 -3.17 -10.88
N ASP A 194 5.68 -3.62 -10.92
CA ASP A 194 4.92 -3.86 -12.16
C ASP A 194 4.24 -2.59 -12.69
N GLY A 195 4.29 -1.52 -11.91
CA GLY A 195 3.79 -0.22 -12.28
C GLY A 195 4.18 0.86 -11.27
N THR A 196 4.07 2.11 -11.70
CA THR A 196 4.36 3.27 -10.86
C THR A 196 3.27 4.33 -11.04
N PHE A 197 2.70 4.77 -9.92
CA PHE A 197 1.85 5.94 -9.86
C PHE A 197 2.59 7.06 -9.13
N ARG A 198 2.43 8.27 -9.62
CA ARG A 198 3.06 9.46 -9.03
C ARG A 198 1.99 10.44 -8.60
N LEU A 199 2.03 10.81 -7.32
CA LEU A 199 1.26 11.92 -6.78
C LEU A 199 2.18 13.14 -6.63
N ALA A 200 1.76 14.27 -7.20
CA ALA A 200 2.54 15.51 -7.15
C ALA A 200 1.68 16.68 -6.67
N MET A 201 2.34 17.71 -6.14
CA MET A 201 1.73 19.01 -5.88
C MET A 201 2.37 20.07 -6.76
N LYS A 202 1.53 20.84 -7.46
CA LYS A 202 1.91 22.02 -8.23
C LYS A 202 1.18 23.24 -7.64
N GLY A 203 1.88 23.96 -6.76
CA GLY A 203 1.21 25.00 -5.96
C GLY A 203 0.17 24.39 -5.02
N LYS A 204 -1.10 24.71 -5.25
CA LYS A 204 -2.23 24.16 -4.47
C LYS A 204 -2.91 22.94 -5.12
N GLU A 205 -2.53 22.62 -6.36
CA GLU A 205 -3.14 21.52 -7.10
C GLU A 205 -2.38 20.21 -6.88
N ARG A 206 -3.15 19.16 -6.64
CA ARG A 206 -2.64 17.78 -6.60
C ARG A 206 -2.90 17.11 -7.93
N THR A 207 -1.95 16.31 -8.37
CA THR A 207 -2.10 15.48 -9.57
C THR A 207 -1.73 14.04 -9.30
N LEU A 208 -2.38 13.13 -10.01
CA LEU A 208 -2.10 11.70 -10.01
C LEU A 208 -1.77 11.27 -11.45
N THR A 209 -0.65 10.58 -11.61
CA THR A 209 -0.17 10.12 -12.92
C THR A 209 0.14 8.63 -12.88
N CYS A 210 -0.32 7.88 -13.85
CA CYS A 210 0.19 6.54 -14.13
C CYS A 210 1.43 6.67 -15.04
N LEU A 211 2.63 6.51 -14.46
CA LEU A 211 3.89 6.54 -15.22
C LEU A 211 4.09 5.27 -16.06
N GLY A 212 3.54 4.16 -15.60
CA GLY A 212 3.55 2.89 -16.28
C GLY A 212 2.82 1.85 -15.45
N LEU A 213 2.18 0.89 -16.11
CA LEU A 213 1.53 -0.25 -15.45
C LEU A 213 1.52 -1.44 -16.42
N ILE A 214 1.98 -2.59 -15.94
CA ILE A 214 2.02 -3.82 -16.74
C ILE A 214 0.66 -4.10 -17.41
N ALA A 215 0.69 -4.53 -18.67
CA ALA A 215 -0.49 -4.88 -19.45
C ALA A 215 -1.58 -3.77 -19.48
N THR A 216 -1.17 -2.50 -19.40
CA THR A 216 -2.07 -1.35 -19.39
C THR A 216 -1.54 -0.25 -20.31
N LYS A 217 -2.41 0.29 -21.16
CA LYS A 217 -2.07 1.48 -21.94
C LYS A 217 -2.26 2.71 -21.05
N CYS A 218 -1.21 3.08 -20.31
CA CYS A 218 -1.18 4.32 -19.55
C CYS A 218 -0.83 5.48 -20.48
N LEU A 219 -1.58 6.56 -20.39
CA LEU A 219 -1.36 7.74 -21.24
C LEU A 219 -0.28 8.68 -20.70
N ASN A 220 0.34 8.36 -19.55
CA ASN A 220 1.27 9.24 -18.81
C ASN A 220 0.71 10.68 -18.64
N ARG A 221 -0.62 10.74 -18.44
CA ARG A 221 -1.36 12.00 -18.30
C ARG A 221 -1.48 12.35 -16.82
N GLU A 222 -1.18 13.57 -16.46
CA GLU A 222 -1.47 14.12 -15.14
C GLU A 222 -2.98 14.34 -15.01
N VAL A 223 -3.57 13.75 -13.98
CA VAL A 223 -4.98 13.87 -13.66
C VAL A 223 -5.11 14.72 -12.40
N PRO A 224 -5.77 15.89 -12.45
CA PRO A 224 -6.04 16.68 -11.26
C PRO A 224 -6.87 15.87 -10.25
N ILE A 225 -6.46 15.89 -8.98
CA ILE A 225 -7.16 15.22 -7.90
C ILE A 225 -7.37 16.15 -6.73
N GLU A 226 -8.35 15.82 -5.90
CA GLU A 226 -8.55 16.43 -4.59
C GLU A 226 -8.69 15.35 -3.51
N ILE A 227 -8.38 15.73 -2.27
CA ILE A 227 -8.65 14.89 -1.10
C ILE A 227 -9.90 15.45 -0.43
N THR A 228 -10.96 14.67 -0.50
CA THR A 228 -12.28 14.98 0.09
C THR A 228 -12.45 14.25 1.42
N GLU A 229 -13.56 14.48 2.10
CA GLU A 229 -13.97 13.70 3.30
C GLU A 229 -14.18 12.19 3.00
N ARG A 230 -14.25 11.81 1.73
CA ARG A 230 -14.44 10.42 1.28
C ARG A 230 -13.21 9.84 0.60
N GLY A 231 -12.07 10.52 0.70
CA GLY A 231 -10.82 10.11 0.09
C GLY A 231 -10.46 10.90 -1.18
N ILE A 232 -9.63 10.30 -2.02
CA ILE A 232 -9.18 10.90 -3.27
C ILE A 232 -10.28 10.80 -4.32
N ALA A 233 -10.54 11.93 -4.98
CA ALA A 233 -11.41 12.02 -6.15
C ALA A 233 -10.69 12.75 -7.29
N ILE A 234 -11.09 12.49 -8.54
CA ILE A 234 -10.68 13.33 -9.67
C ILE A 234 -11.39 14.67 -9.54
N LYS A 235 -10.63 15.74 -9.73
CA LYS A 235 -11.17 17.09 -9.77
C LYS A 235 -11.73 17.33 -11.18
N GLU A 236 -13.01 17.69 -11.23
CA GLU A 236 -13.72 18.09 -12.45
C GLU A 236 -13.19 19.43 -13.03
#